data_c6eb84024c940bd20dccc6e2b95aa2cd
#
_entry.id   c6eb84024c940bd20dccc6e2b95aa2cd
#
_cell.length_a   1.000
_cell.length_b   1.000
_cell.length_c   1.000
_cell.angle_alpha   90.00
_cell.angle_beta   90.00
_cell.angle_gamma   90.00
#
_symmetry.space_group_name_H-M   'P 1'
#
loop_
_entity.id
_entity.type
_entity.pdbx_description
1 polymer ?
#
loop_
_entity_poly.entity_id
_entity_poly.type
_entity_poly.pdbx_seq_one_letter_code
_entity_poly.pdbx_strand_id
1 'polypeptide(L)'
;APTITSGGTAAAVAENSGAGQVVYTVTSDDSADVSGGVSYVLGGADAALMSIDSASGAVTLMGNPDEESQASYAFTVTATDAASNSSEQAVTLSVTDLDEVAPSITSSATGLVVEDSGANKVVYTVTSDDSADIATGATSYSLKVGSDSALSIDSSTGQVTLSDNPKKDIQDTYNFTVVATDAAGNASELAVSLTVDVAPLINSSLTPTVDENVTDLNVYTVTASDAGDSDAVITYGLKSGSDAAVSIDSATGVVTLAASPE
;
A
#
# COMPACT_ATOMS: atom_id res chain seq x y z
N ALA A 1 32.33 -17.17 44.70
CA ALA A 1 31.24 -17.17 43.68
C ALA A 1 31.84 -16.83 42.32
N PRO A 2 31.43 -17.50 41.27
CA PRO A 2 31.88 -17.16 39.92
C PRO A 2 31.48 -15.75 39.54
N THR A 3 32.29 -15.08 38.71
CA THR A 3 32.00 -13.77 38.15
C THR A 3 31.61 -13.98 36.70
N ILE A 4 30.35 -13.60 36.31
CA ILE A 4 29.91 -13.66 34.92
C ILE A 4 30.66 -12.60 34.14
N THR A 5 31.31 -12.97 33.05
CA THR A 5 32.15 -12.12 32.21
C THR A 5 31.49 -11.79 30.87
N SER A 6 30.46 -12.55 30.47
CA SER A 6 29.64 -12.20 29.30
C SER A 6 28.75 -11.01 29.60
N GLY A 7 28.49 -10.18 28.57
CA GLY A 7 27.69 -8.94 28.71
C GLY A 7 26.19 -9.20 28.89
N GLY A 8 25.47 -8.17 29.37
CA GLY A 8 24.00 -8.23 29.54
C GLY A 8 23.20 -8.03 28.25
N THR A 9 23.84 -8.01 27.08
CA THR A 9 23.16 -7.89 25.77
C THR A 9 23.64 -9.01 24.87
N ALA A 10 22.73 -9.82 24.39
CA ALA A 10 22.96 -10.82 23.35
C ALA A 10 23.06 -10.15 21.96
N ALA A 11 23.69 -10.83 21.01
CA ALA A 11 23.60 -10.41 19.61
C ALA A 11 22.14 -10.52 19.13
N ALA A 12 21.68 -9.51 18.40
CA ALA A 12 20.32 -9.55 17.84
C ALA A 12 20.17 -10.75 16.90
N VAL A 13 18.97 -11.34 16.90
CA VAL A 13 18.58 -12.43 16.00
C VAL A 13 17.55 -11.89 15.01
N ALA A 14 17.71 -12.21 13.72
CA ALA A 14 16.70 -11.87 12.75
C ALA A 14 15.46 -12.74 12.97
N GLU A 15 14.28 -12.15 12.82
CA GLU A 15 13.06 -12.95 12.80
C GLU A 15 13.08 -13.92 11.61
N ASN A 16 12.20 -14.90 11.63
CA ASN A 16 12.10 -15.93 10.59
C ASN A 16 13.41 -16.71 10.31
N SER A 17 14.43 -16.57 11.19
CA SER A 17 15.72 -17.25 11.04
C SER A 17 15.70 -18.72 11.50
N GLY A 18 14.57 -19.19 12.02
CA GLY A 18 14.35 -20.57 12.44
C GLY A 18 14.50 -20.81 13.93
N ALA A 19 13.93 -21.91 14.40
CA ALA A 19 13.98 -22.34 15.79
C ALA A 19 15.29 -23.08 16.14
N GLY A 20 15.64 -23.14 17.43
CA GLY A 20 16.77 -23.91 17.93
C GLY A 20 18.13 -23.26 17.76
N GLN A 21 18.18 -21.94 17.64
CA GLN A 21 19.44 -21.19 17.49
C GLN A 21 20.07 -20.87 18.83
N VAL A 22 21.40 -21.02 18.90
CA VAL A 22 22.18 -20.49 20.04
C VAL A 22 22.27 -18.97 19.90
N VAL A 23 21.62 -18.28 20.83
CA VAL A 23 21.49 -16.81 20.79
C VAL A 23 22.41 -16.09 21.78
N TYR A 24 22.92 -16.83 22.77
CA TYR A 24 23.83 -16.29 23.77
C TYR A 24 24.70 -17.40 24.36
N THR A 25 25.89 -17.08 24.82
CA THR A 25 26.75 -18.02 25.57
C THR A 25 27.23 -17.33 26.83
N VAL A 26 26.90 -17.88 27.97
CA VAL A 26 27.41 -17.40 29.26
C VAL A 26 28.88 -17.75 29.38
N THR A 27 29.67 -16.80 29.81
CA THR A 27 31.05 -17.02 30.25
C THR A 27 31.22 -16.50 31.65
N SER A 28 31.98 -17.23 32.46
CA SER A 28 32.30 -16.82 33.83
C SER A 28 33.74 -17.14 34.21
N ASP A 29 34.27 -16.44 35.20
CA ASP A 29 35.55 -16.67 35.80
C ASP A 29 35.36 -17.02 37.30
N ASP A 30 35.90 -18.14 37.71
CA ASP A 30 35.90 -18.63 39.10
C ASP A 30 37.34 -18.90 39.60
N SER A 31 38.34 -18.26 38.98
CA SER A 31 39.76 -18.48 39.29
C SER A 31 40.19 -17.90 40.63
N ALA A 32 39.39 -17.07 41.26
CA ALA A 32 39.68 -16.45 42.56
C ALA A 32 39.48 -17.37 43.74
N ASP A 33 38.87 -18.58 43.54
CA ASP A 33 38.60 -19.57 44.57
C ASP A 33 38.93 -21.00 44.10
N VAL A 34 39.06 -21.96 45.01
CA VAL A 34 39.44 -23.35 44.71
C VAL A 34 38.21 -24.25 44.42
N SER A 35 37.12 -23.68 44.05
CA SER A 35 35.91 -24.41 43.70
C SER A 35 35.99 -24.95 42.26
N GLY A 36 35.75 -26.23 42.09
CA GLY A 36 35.78 -26.86 40.76
C GLY A 36 34.45 -26.67 40.02
N GLY A 37 34.53 -26.29 38.77
CA GLY A 37 33.41 -26.34 37.81
C GLY A 37 32.26 -25.35 38.09
N VAL A 38 31.81 -24.63 37.05
CA VAL A 38 30.65 -23.74 37.11
C VAL A 38 29.49 -24.36 36.32
N SER A 39 28.29 -24.30 36.86
CA SER A 39 27.07 -24.69 36.19
C SER A 39 26.13 -23.50 35.97
N TYR A 40 25.33 -23.53 34.89
CA TYR A 40 24.49 -22.44 34.48
C TYR A 40 23.01 -22.84 34.44
N VAL A 41 22.14 -21.91 34.86
CA VAL A 41 20.67 -22.06 34.77
C VAL A 41 20.03 -20.77 34.28
N LEU A 42 18.84 -20.90 33.64
CA LEU A 42 18.03 -19.78 33.20
C LEU A 42 16.98 -19.40 34.23
N GLY A 43 16.71 -18.12 34.34
CA GLY A 43 15.59 -17.51 35.04
C GLY A 43 15.08 -16.28 34.25
N GLY A 44 14.14 -15.57 34.84
CA GLY A 44 13.56 -14.36 34.21
C GLY A 44 12.29 -14.64 33.43
N ALA A 45 11.72 -13.56 32.82
CA ALA A 45 10.38 -13.57 32.25
C ALA A 45 10.25 -14.58 31.09
N ASP A 46 11.25 -14.61 30.20
CA ASP A 46 11.20 -15.37 28.94
C ASP A 46 12.02 -16.67 29.01
N ALA A 47 12.50 -17.08 30.21
CA ALA A 47 13.30 -18.26 30.38
C ALA A 47 12.62 -19.54 29.85
N ALA A 48 11.29 -19.61 29.91
CA ALA A 48 10.51 -20.75 29.41
C ALA A 48 10.54 -20.90 27.87
N LEU A 49 10.92 -19.86 27.16
CA LEU A 49 11.06 -19.88 25.70
C LEU A 49 12.46 -20.27 25.23
N MET A 50 13.36 -20.55 26.18
CA MET A 50 14.76 -20.85 25.94
C MET A 50 15.18 -22.08 26.64
N SER A 51 16.30 -22.66 26.25
CA SER A 51 17.02 -23.71 26.98
C SER A 51 18.47 -23.28 27.17
N ILE A 52 19.13 -23.80 28.22
CA ILE A 52 20.56 -23.63 28.46
C ILE A 52 21.24 -24.96 28.63
N ASP A 53 22.40 -25.12 28.03
CA ASP A 53 23.30 -26.19 28.36
C ASP A 53 24.05 -25.81 29.62
N SER A 54 23.83 -26.57 30.72
CA SER A 54 24.34 -26.23 32.04
C SER A 54 25.86 -26.28 32.17
N ALA A 55 26.57 -26.91 31.25
CA ALA A 55 28.02 -27.06 31.28
C ALA A 55 28.72 -26.02 30.39
N SER A 56 28.20 -25.79 29.18
CA SER A 56 28.79 -24.87 28.21
C SER A 56 28.27 -23.44 28.34
N GLY A 57 27.12 -23.25 28.98
CA GLY A 57 26.45 -21.94 29.07
C GLY A 57 25.78 -21.49 27.78
N ALA A 58 25.64 -22.37 26.79
CA ALA A 58 24.96 -22.06 25.52
C ALA A 58 23.45 -21.94 25.75
N VAL A 59 22.90 -20.76 25.47
CA VAL A 59 21.47 -20.43 25.52
C VAL A 59 20.88 -20.53 24.12
N THR A 60 19.85 -21.36 23.98
CA THR A 60 19.17 -21.64 22.70
C THR A 60 17.74 -21.13 22.77
N LEU A 61 17.34 -20.30 21.79
CA LEU A 61 15.95 -19.91 21.58
C LEU A 61 15.19 -21.10 20.95
N MET A 62 14.13 -21.57 21.60
CA MET A 62 13.42 -22.78 21.18
C MET A 62 12.45 -22.54 20.03
N GLY A 63 11.83 -21.35 19.98
CA GLY A 63 10.90 -20.95 18.92
C GLY A 63 11.60 -20.31 17.73
N ASN A 64 10.87 -20.14 16.63
CA ASN A 64 11.24 -19.22 15.56
C ASN A 64 10.98 -17.80 16.06
N PRO A 65 11.96 -16.86 16.03
CA PRO A 65 11.72 -15.49 16.42
C PRO A 65 10.78 -14.82 15.40
N ASP A 66 9.94 -13.91 15.88
CA ASP A 66 8.91 -13.16 15.16
C ASP A 66 8.78 -11.82 15.89
N GLU A 67 9.12 -10.71 15.22
CA GLU A 67 9.23 -9.39 15.83
C GLU A 67 7.88 -8.85 16.24
N GLU A 68 6.84 -9.02 15.41
CA GLU A 68 5.47 -8.55 15.68
C GLU A 68 4.83 -9.26 16.87
N SER A 69 5.25 -10.49 17.13
CA SER A 69 4.83 -11.25 18.31
C SER A 69 5.66 -10.87 19.53
N GLN A 70 6.98 -10.73 19.38
CA GLN A 70 7.89 -10.45 20.49
C GLN A 70 9.21 -9.82 20.01
N ALA A 71 9.30 -8.49 20.07
CA ALA A 71 10.45 -7.70 19.63
C ALA A 71 11.74 -7.93 20.45
N SER A 72 11.62 -8.48 21.66
CA SER A 72 12.77 -8.76 22.51
C SER A 72 12.46 -9.81 23.57
N TYR A 73 13.51 -10.50 24.02
CA TYR A 73 13.46 -11.48 25.11
C TYR A 73 14.32 -11.00 26.26
N ALA A 74 13.80 -11.13 27.50
CA ALA A 74 14.49 -10.80 28.74
C ALA A 74 14.63 -12.05 29.63
N PHE A 75 15.85 -12.44 29.91
CA PHE A 75 16.16 -13.60 30.76
C PHE A 75 17.30 -13.30 31.72
N THR A 76 17.47 -14.11 32.74
CA THR A 76 18.56 -14.05 33.69
C THR A 76 19.35 -15.35 33.61
N VAL A 77 20.65 -15.26 33.60
CA VAL A 77 21.54 -16.41 33.75
C VAL A 77 22.16 -16.40 35.13
N THR A 78 22.14 -17.55 35.80
CA THR A 78 22.79 -17.73 37.09
C THR A 78 23.94 -18.71 36.91
N ALA A 79 25.14 -18.31 37.31
CA ALA A 79 26.33 -19.14 37.36
C ALA A 79 26.55 -19.57 38.79
N THR A 80 26.72 -20.89 39.04
CA THR A 80 26.88 -21.46 40.37
C THR A 80 28.12 -22.38 40.40
N ASP A 81 28.98 -22.19 41.38
CA ASP A 81 30.16 -23.04 41.61
C ASP A 81 29.83 -24.33 42.39
N ALA A 82 30.78 -25.24 42.52
CA ALA A 82 30.61 -26.47 43.25
C ALA A 82 30.38 -26.33 44.78
N ALA A 83 30.69 -25.14 45.33
CA ALA A 83 30.44 -24.77 46.72
C ALA A 83 29.06 -24.10 46.91
N SER A 84 28.25 -24.02 45.86
CA SER A 84 26.92 -23.40 45.83
C SER A 84 26.91 -21.86 45.96
N ASN A 85 28.03 -21.20 45.69
CA ASN A 85 28.02 -19.75 45.55
C ASN A 85 27.58 -19.38 44.16
N SER A 86 26.75 -18.35 44.03
CA SER A 86 26.17 -17.96 42.73
C SER A 86 26.29 -16.48 42.42
N SER A 87 26.27 -16.16 41.13
CA SER A 87 26.11 -14.80 40.58
C SER A 87 25.09 -14.84 39.48
N GLU A 88 24.49 -13.67 39.23
CA GLU A 88 23.41 -13.52 38.23
C GLU A 88 23.72 -12.38 37.27
N GLN A 89 23.28 -12.53 36.01
CA GLN A 89 23.34 -11.52 34.97
C GLN A 89 22.00 -11.49 34.25
N ALA A 90 21.36 -10.31 34.23
CA ALA A 90 20.23 -10.05 33.34
C ALA A 90 20.72 -9.85 31.90
N VAL A 91 20.04 -10.48 30.95
CA VAL A 91 20.39 -10.45 29.53
C VAL A 91 19.16 -10.08 28.72
N THR A 92 19.36 -9.22 27.73
CA THR A 92 18.37 -8.88 26.71
C THR A 92 18.85 -9.38 25.35
N LEU A 93 17.92 -9.98 24.58
CA LEU A 93 18.06 -10.38 23.19
C LEU A 93 17.03 -9.57 22.38
N SER A 94 17.44 -8.82 21.39
CA SER A 94 16.52 -8.16 20.45
C SER A 94 16.27 -9.02 19.23
N VAL A 95 15.06 -8.99 18.71
CA VAL A 95 14.71 -9.49 17.39
C VAL A 95 14.89 -8.36 16.39
N THR A 96 15.45 -8.65 15.23
CA THR A 96 15.55 -7.70 14.13
C THR A 96 14.42 -8.00 13.17
N ASP A 97 13.62 -6.99 12.93
CA ASP A 97 12.48 -6.97 12.06
C ASP A 97 12.89 -7.11 10.57
N LEU A 98 12.09 -7.82 9.80
CA LEU A 98 12.18 -7.98 8.35
C LEU A 98 10.84 -7.57 7.76
N ASP A 99 10.87 -7.01 6.57
CA ASP A 99 9.68 -6.62 5.83
C ASP A 99 9.08 -7.84 5.11
N GLU A 100 7.94 -8.36 5.62
CA GLU A 100 7.22 -9.49 5.03
C GLU A 100 5.83 -9.09 4.51
N VAL A 101 5.38 -7.86 4.71
CA VAL A 101 4.04 -7.39 4.36
C VAL A 101 4.06 -6.66 3.02
N ALA A 102 3.35 -7.21 2.05
CA ALA A 102 3.23 -6.60 0.74
C ALA A 102 2.48 -5.25 0.79
N PRO A 103 2.85 -4.28 -0.07
CA PRO A 103 2.15 -3.01 -0.15
C PRO A 103 0.67 -3.20 -0.49
N SER A 104 -0.21 -2.44 0.17
CA SER A 104 -1.64 -2.43 -0.10
C SER A 104 -1.97 -1.47 -1.22
N ILE A 105 -2.49 -1.94 -2.36
CA ILE A 105 -2.92 -1.06 -3.47
C ILE A 105 -4.22 -0.35 -3.06
N THR A 106 -4.19 0.98 -3.02
CA THR A 106 -5.29 1.85 -2.55
C THR A 106 -6.08 2.50 -3.68
N SER A 107 -5.59 2.44 -4.92
CA SER A 107 -6.30 2.95 -6.09
C SER A 107 -7.49 2.06 -6.47
N SER A 108 -8.48 2.62 -7.19
CA SER A 108 -9.73 1.94 -7.56
C SER A 108 -9.49 0.78 -8.56
N ALA A 109 -10.26 -0.30 -8.43
CA ALA A 109 -10.29 -1.40 -9.41
C ALA A 109 -11.01 -1.04 -10.72
N THR A 110 -11.65 0.13 -10.80
CA THR A 110 -12.38 0.61 -11.98
C THR A 110 -12.08 2.06 -12.27
N GLY A 111 -12.19 2.45 -13.53
CA GLY A 111 -12.02 3.84 -13.97
C GLY A 111 -12.63 4.06 -15.34
N LEU A 112 -12.57 5.31 -15.80
CA LEU A 112 -13.04 5.71 -17.11
C LEU A 112 -11.88 6.26 -17.92
N VAL A 113 -11.93 6.07 -19.24
CA VAL A 113 -11.05 6.73 -20.20
C VAL A 113 -11.92 7.38 -21.27
N VAL A 114 -11.71 8.69 -21.44
CA VAL A 114 -12.56 9.47 -22.37
C VAL A 114 -12.23 9.10 -23.81
N GLU A 115 -13.26 8.79 -24.61
CA GLU A 115 -13.14 8.53 -26.04
C GLU A 115 -12.48 9.70 -26.75
N ASP A 116 -11.66 9.42 -27.75
CA ASP A 116 -10.93 10.42 -28.54
C ASP A 116 -10.04 11.38 -27.72
N SER A 117 -9.67 11.02 -26.50
CA SER A 117 -8.76 11.81 -25.64
C SER A 117 -7.34 11.91 -26.20
N GLY A 118 -7.00 11.12 -27.19
CA GLY A 118 -5.70 11.07 -27.86
C GLY A 118 -4.82 9.93 -27.37
N ALA A 119 -3.86 9.56 -28.21
CA ALA A 119 -2.87 8.53 -27.90
C ALA A 119 -1.79 9.00 -26.90
N ASN A 120 -1.12 8.06 -26.24
CA ASN A 120 -0.05 8.28 -25.27
C ASN A 120 -0.48 9.17 -24.09
N LYS A 121 -1.66 8.91 -23.57
CA LYS A 121 -2.20 9.58 -22.38
C LYS A 121 -2.13 8.70 -21.14
N VAL A 122 -1.83 9.32 -20.01
CA VAL A 122 -2.02 8.68 -18.70
C VAL A 122 -3.52 8.52 -18.48
N VAL A 123 -3.95 7.27 -18.33
CA VAL A 123 -5.36 6.88 -18.18
C VAL A 123 -5.68 6.38 -16.79
N TYR A 124 -4.64 6.05 -16.00
CA TYR A 124 -4.79 5.57 -14.64
C TYR A 124 -3.50 5.85 -13.85
N THR A 125 -3.62 6.00 -12.53
CA THR A 125 -2.46 6.10 -11.64
C THR A 125 -2.67 5.16 -10.47
N VAL A 126 -1.72 4.25 -10.28
CA VAL A 126 -1.69 3.36 -9.13
C VAL A 126 -1.25 4.13 -7.91
N THR A 127 -1.90 3.88 -6.79
CA THR A 127 -1.45 4.28 -5.46
C THR A 127 -1.42 3.08 -4.54
N SER A 128 -0.44 3.04 -3.66
CA SER A 128 -0.29 2.00 -2.65
C SER A 128 0.14 2.59 -1.31
N ASP A 129 -0.09 1.84 -0.25
CA ASP A 129 0.37 2.09 1.11
C ASP A 129 1.19 0.88 1.57
N ASP A 130 2.39 1.13 2.05
CA ASP A 130 3.38 0.16 2.52
C ASP A 130 3.79 0.46 3.98
N SER A 131 2.85 0.95 4.76
CA SER A 131 3.07 1.37 6.15
C SER A 131 2.65 0.32 7.18
N ALA A 132 2.21 -0.85 6.74
CA ALA A 132 1.70 -1.91 7.63
C ALA A 132 2.80 -2.67 8.37
N ASP A 133 4.03 -2.52 7.92
CA ASP A 133 5.25 -3.10 8.46
C ASP A 133 6.43 -2.15 8.24
N ILE A 134 7.68 -2.59 8.37
CA ILE A 134 8.84 -1.75 8.04
C ILE A 134 8.83 -1.41 6.54
N ALA A 135 8.55 -0.17 6.18
CA ALA A 135 8.76 0.30 4.82
C ALA A 135 10.28 0.43 4.54
N THR A 136 10.89 -0.58 3.93
CA THR A 136 12.33 -0.63 3.67
C THR A 136 12.76 0.15 2.43
N GLY A 137 11.82 0.72 1.67
CA GLY A 137 12.12 1.47 0.45
C GLY A 137 10.89 1.93 -0.31
N ALA A 138 11.08 2.36 -1.56
CA ALA A 138 9.99 2.78 -2.42
C ALA A 138 9.31 1.58 -3.10
N THR A 139 7.98 1.56 -3.10
CA THR A 139 7.19 0.61 -3.87
C THR A 139 7.40 0.81 -5.37
N SER A 140 7.57 -0.27 -6.10
CA SER A 140 7.66 -0.31 -7.56
C SER A 140 6.42 -0.93 -8.18
N TYR A 141 6.08 -0.51 -9.40
CA TYR A 141 4.87 -0.94 -10.09
C TYR A 141 5.17 -1.63 -11.42
N SER A 142 4.38 -2.65 -11.74
CA SER A 142 4.44 -3.32 -13.04
C SER A 142 3.07 -3.79 -13.49
N LEU A 143 2.92 -4.09 -14.78
CA LEU A 143 1.74 -4.77 -15.31
C LEU A 143 2.01 -6.27 -15.40
N LYS A 144 1.07 -7.06 -14.91
CA LYS A 144 1.12 -8.53 -14.99
C LYS A 144 0.98 -8.99 -16.44
N VAL A 145 1.63 -10.08 -16.79
CA VAL A 145 1.47 -10.74 -18.09
C VAL A 145 -0.01 -11.09 -18.32
N GLY A 146 -0.52 -10.71 -19.49
CA GLY A 146 -1.94 -10.86 -19.84
C GLY A 146 -2.75 -9.57 -19.70
N SER A 147 -2.13 -8.48 -19.21
CA SER A 147 -2.69 -7.13 -19.31
C SER A 147 -2.78 -6.69 -20.77
N ASP A 148 -3.68 -5.77 -21.07
CA ASP A 148 -3.87 -5.21 -22.41
C ASP A 148 -2.54 -4.64 -22.95
N SER A 149 -2.16 -5.05 -24.16
CA SER A 149 -0.89 -4.70 -24.76
C SER A 149 -0.74 -3.24 -25.18
N ALA A 150 -1.86 -2.50 -25.25
CA ALA A 150 -1.86 -1.05 -25.50
C ALA A 150 -1.49 -0.24 -24.25
N LEU A 151 -1.38 -0.89 -23.09
CA LEU A 151 -1.06 -0.24 -21.81
C LEU A 151 0.41 -0.43 -21.44
N SER A 152 0.99 0.60 -20.86
CA SER A 152 2.30 0.57 -20.22
C SER A 152 2.24 1.27 -18.88
N ILE A 153 3.14 0.92 -17.95
CA ILE A 153 3.22 1.54 -16.63
C ILE A 153 4.62 2.10 -16.39
N ASP A 154 4.69 3.26 -15.76
CA ASP A 154 5.94 3.78 -15.20
C ASP A 154 6.14 3.14 -13.83
N SER A 155 7.25 2.43 -13.64
CA SER A 155 7.52 1.62 -12.45
C SER A 155 7.72 2.44 -11.17
N SER A 156 8.03 3.72 -11.27
CA SER A 156 8.31 4.58 -10.12
C SER A 156 7.12 5.45 -9.72
N THR A 157 6.31 5.85 -10.71
CA THR A 157 5.18 6.76 -10.48
C THR A 157 3.82 6.07 -10.48
N GLY A 158 3.74 4.80 -10.92
CA GLY A 158 2.50 4.07 -11.06
C GLY A 158 1.57 4.61 -12.17
N GLN A 159 2.06 5.50 -13.04
CA GLN A 159 1.27 6.05 -14.14
C GLN A 159 1.11 5.02 -15.25
N VAL A 160 -0.15 4.69 -15.56
CA VAL A 160 -0.51 3.80 -16.67
C VAL A 160 -0.88 4.65 -17.89
N THR A 161 -0.16 4.42 -18.97
CA THR A 161 -0.30 5.15 -20.24
C THR A 161 -0.93 4.24 -21.29
N LEU A 162 -1.95 4.74 -21.99
CA LEU A 162 -2.55 4.09 -23.15
C LEU A 162 -1.86 4.61 -24.42
N SER A 163 -1.29 3.69 -25.21
CA SER A 163 -0.58 4.01 -26.47
C SER A 163 -1.52 4.47 -27.58
N ASP A 164 -2.75 3.97 -27.59
CA ASP A 164 -3.72 4.21 -28.64
C ASP A 164 -4.67 5.35 -28.28
N ASN A 165 -5.38 5.89 -29.29
CA ASN A 165 -6.49 6.78 -29.05
C ASN A 165 -7.73 5.92 -28.73
N PRO A 166 -8.33 6.06 -27.53
CA PRO A 166 -9.45 5.20 -27.14
C PRO A 166 -10.67 5.46 -28.02
N LYS A 167 -11.29 4.36 -28.49
CA LYS A 167 -12.52 4.38 -29.28
C LYS A 167 -13.41 3.23 -28.85
N LYS A 168 -14.60 3.56 -28.39
CA LYS A 168 -15.56 2.60 -27.84
C LYS A 168 -16.00 1.54 -28.85
N ASP A 169 -16.13 1.91 -30.12
CA ASP A 169 -16.51 1.01 -31.21
C ASP A 169 -15.40 0.02 -31.61
N ILE A 170 -14.14 0.28 -31.20
CA ILE A 170 -13.00 -0.60 -31.41
C ILE A 170 -12.73 -1.46 -30.17
N GLN A 171 -12.71 -0.81 -29.00
CA GLN A 171 -12.48 -1.45 -27.71
C GLN A 171 -13.18 -0.64 -26.61
N ASP A 172 -14.21 -1.23 -25.99
CA ASP A 172 -15.02 -0.54 -24.98
C ASP A 172 -14.43 -0.63 -23.57
N THR A 173 -13.46 -1.53 -23.36
CA THR A 173 -12.86 -1.77 -22.02
C THR A 173 -11.41 -2.17 -22.16
N TYR A 174 -10.55 -1.57 -21.34
CA TYR A 174 -9.14 -1.95 -21.18
C TYR A 174 -8.95 -2.64 -19.83
N ASN A 175 -8.44 -3.88 -19.86
CA ASN A 175 -8.25 -4.70 -18.66
C ASN A 175 -6.76 -4.94 -18.42
N PHE A 176 -6.33 -4.77 -17.17
CA PHE A 176 -4.96 -5.02 -16.76
C PHE A 176 -4.89 -5.39 -15.29
N THR A 177 -3.81 -6.01 -14.89
CA THR A 177 -3.52 -6.26 -13.48
C THR A 177 -2.24 -5.53 -13.11
N VAL A 178 -2.36 -4.66 -12.11
CA VAL A 178 -1.20 -3.99 -11.52
C VAL A 178 -0.58 -4.91 -10.48
N VAL A 179 0.74 -4.91 -10.43
CA VAL A 179 1.53 -5.50 -9.35
C VAL A 179 2.28 -4.37 -8.67
N ALA A 180 2.11 -4.22 -7.36
CA ALA A 180 2.90 -3.34 -6.51
C ALA A 180 3.88 -4.19 -5.71
N THR A 181 5.16 -3.86 -5.75
CA THR A 181 6.24 -4.62 -5.10
C THR A 181 7.10 -3.66 -4.28
N ASP A 182 7.32 -3.99 -3.00
CA ASP A 182 8.23 -3.27 -2.11
C ASP A 182 9.70 -3.57 -2.40
N ALA A 183 10.59 -3.01 -1.59
CA ALA A 183 12.03 -3.23 -1.73
C ALA A 183 12.49 -4.59 -1.18
N ALA A 184 11.72 -5.23 -0.30
CA ALA A 184 11.98 -6.58 0.21
C ALA A 184 11.56 -7.66 -0.79
N GLY A 185 10.68 -7.32 -1.75
CA GLY A 185 10.19 -8.22 -2.79
C GLY A 185 8.79 -8.77 -2.52
N ASN A 186 8.09 -8.29 -1.47
CA ASN A 186 6.71 -8.65 -1.22
C ASN A 186 5.82 -7.93 -2.24
N ALA A 187 4.81 -8.60 -2.76
CA ALA A 187 4.02 -8.07 -3.85
C ALA A 187 2.52 -8.32 -3.68
N SER A 188 1.73 -7.31 -4.05
CA SER A 188 0.28 -7.38 -4.13
C SER A 188 -0.21 -7.10 -5.55
N GLU A 189 -1.43 -7.53 -5.85
CA GLU A 189 -2.02 -7.41 -7.19
C GLU A 189 -3.41 -6.78 -7.12
N LEU A 190 -3.74 -5.95 -8.13
CA LEU A 190 -5.06 -5.40 -8.34
C LEU A 190 -5.45 -5.55 -9.81
N ALA A 191 -6.55 -6.26 -10.08
CA ALA A 191 -7.16 -6.27 -11.40
C ALA A 191 -7.96 -4.97 -11.60
N VAL A 192 -7.70 -4.28 -12.70
CA VAL A 192 -8.31 -2.98 -13.05
C VAL A 192 -9.01 -3.09 -14.39
N SER A 193 -10.20 -2.48 -14.47
CA SER A 193 -10.98 -2.34 -15.69
C SER A 193 -11.27 -0.86 -15.95
N LEU A 194 -10.85 -0.35 -17.11
CA LEU A 194 -11.16 1.00 -17.57
C LEU A 194 -12.19 0.91 -18.69
N THR A 195 -13.35 1.55 -18.51
CA THR A 195 -14.39 1.64 -19.53
C THR A 195 -14.18 2.87 -20.37
N VAL A 196 -14.37 2.75 -21.69
CA VAL A 196 -14.32 3.92 -22.59
C VAL A 196 -15.62 4.70 -22.45
N ASP A 197 -15.49 5.94 -22.01
CA ASP A 197 -16.57 6.91 -21.80
C ASP A 197 -16.75 7.76 -23.06
N VAL A 198 -17.99 7.85 -23.55
CA VAL A 198 -18.36 8.58 -24.75
C VAL A 198 -18.94 9.93 -24.33
N ALA A 199 -18.50 11.01 -24.94
CA ALA A 199 -19.07 12.32 -24.65
C ALA A 199 -20.56 12.38 -25.03
N PRO A 200 -21.42 13.03 -24.20
CA PRO A 200 -22.84 13.16 -24.51
C PRO A 200 -23.06 13.95 -25.81
N LEU A 201 -23.98 13.47 -26.62
CA LEU A 201 -24.35 14.07 -27.89
C LEU A 201 -25.54 15.01 -27.70
N ILE A 202 -25.35 16.30 -28.00
CA ILE A 202 -26.46 17.27 -28.07
C ILE A 202 -27.33 16.93 -29.29
N ASN A 203 -28.61 16.64 -29.05
CA ASN A 203 -29.58 16.26 -30.08
C ASN A 203 -30.71 17.30 -30.31
N SER A 204 -30.69 18.39 -29.57
CA SER A 204 -31.57 19.53 -29.80
C SER A 204 -31.13 20.38 -30.98
N SER A 205 -32.03 21.23 -31.52
CA SER A 205 -31.73 22.11 -32.64
C SER A 205 -30.53 23.01 -32.39
N LEU A 206 -29.66 23.18 -33.38
CA LEU A 206 -28.49 24.07 -33.30
C LEU A 206 -28.83 25.56 -33.62
N THR A 207 -30.03 25.82 -34.11
CA THR A 207 -30.47 27.16 -34.52
C THR A 207 -31.87 27.45 -33.98
N PRO A 208 -32.02 27.56 -32.64
CA PRO A 208 -33.29 27.99 -32.07
C PRO A 208 -33.60 29.46 -32.48
N THR A 209 -34.88 29.74 -32.62
CA THR A 209 -35.37 31.13 -32.85
C THR A 209 -36.24 31.52 -31.66
N VAL A 210 -36.23 32.81 -31.33
CA VAL A 210 -37.10 33.39 -30.31
C VAL A 210 -37.79 34.61 -30.94
N ASP A 211 -39.08 34.77 -30.65
CA ASP A 211 -39.85 35.92 -31.12
C ASP A 211 -39.52 37.16 -30.26
N GLU A 212 -39.67 38.34 -30.83
CA GLU A 212 -39.58 39.61 -30.10
C GLU A 212 -40.75 39.76 -29.09
N ASN A 213 -40.54 40.56 -28.06
CA ASN A 213 -41.57 40.88 -27.05
C ASN A 213 -42.17 39.66 -26.34
N VAL A 214 -41.39 38.59 -26.13
CA VAL A 214 -41.82 37.39 -25.41
C VAL A 214 -41.98 37.67 -23.90
N THR A 215 -42.99 37.06 -23.30
CA THR A 215 -43.25 37.11 -21.85
C THR A 215 -42.58 35.95 -21.09
N ASP A 216 -42.38 34.85 -21.78
CA ASP A 216 -41.64 33.70 -21.23
C ASP A 216 -40.17 33.78 -21.69
N LEU A 217 -39.28 33.96 -20.73
CA LEU A 217 -37.85 34.07 -20.99
C LEU A 217 -37.13 32.73 -21.11
N ASN A 218 -37.83 31.61 -20.89
CA ASN A 218 -37.36 30.26 -21.17
C ASN A 218 -37.47 30.01 -22.70
N VAL A 219 -36.41 30.29 -23.40
CA VAL A 219 -36.46 30.42 -24.89
C VAL A 219 -36.00 29.17 -25.61
N TYR A 220 -35.35 28.25 -24.91
CA TYR A 220 -34.81 27.04 -25.49
C TYR A 220 -34.55 25.99 -24.43
N THR A 221 -34.63 24.70 -24.79
CA THR A 221 -34.19 23.61 -23.95
C THR A 221 -33.17 22.79 -24.73
N VAL A 222 -31.94 22.75 -24.20
CA VAL A 222 -30.91 21.85 -24.71
C VAL A 222 -31.24 20.44 -24.29
N THR A 223 -31.26 19.50 -25.20
CA THR A 223 -31.36 18.08 -24.94
C THR A 223 -30.11 17.38 -25.42
N ALA A 224 -29.63 16.45 -24.67
CA ALA A 224 -28.50 15.59 -25.00
C ALA A 224 -28.80 14.15 -24.65
N SER A 225 -28.13 13.22 -25.30
CA SER A 225 -28.15 11.80 -24.97
C SER A 225 -26.75 11.29 -24.84
N ASP A 226 -26.54 10.43 -23.85
CA ASP A 226 -25.32 9.67 -23.66
C ASP A 226 -25.63 8.19 -23.89
N ALA A 227 -25.74 7.81 -25.16
CA ALA A 227 -26.24 6.49 -25.57
C ALA A 227 -25.26 5.34 -25.29
N GLY A 228 -24.12 5.65 -24.74
CA GLY A 228 -23.07 4.66 -24.46
C GLY A 228 -22.82 4.43 -22.98
N ASP A 229 -23.39 5.25 -22.09
CA ASP A 229 -23.17 5.18 -20.66
C ASP A 229 -24.50 5.19 -19.90
N SER A 230 -24.78 4.09 -19.18
CA SER A 230 -26.05 3.91 -18.48
C SER A 230 -26.20 4.73 -17.20
N ASP A 231 -25.09 5.31 -16.69
CA ASP A 231 -25.02 5.98 -15.39
C ASP A 231 -24.69 7.47 -15.47
N ALA A 232 -24.55 8.03 -16.69
CA ALA A 232 -24.14 9.43 -16.88
C ALA A 232 -25.28 10.41 -16.53
N VAL A 233 -25.04 11.21 -15.49
CA VAL A 233 -25.83 12.40 -15.24
C VAL A 233 -25.32 13.51 -16.15
N ILE A 234 -26.09 13.82 -17.22
CA ILE A 234 -25.74 14.92 -18.12
C ILE A 234 -25.95 16.24 -17.39
N THR A 235 -24.91 17.07 -17.38
CA THR A 235 -24.97 18.44 -16.89
C THR A 235 -24.77 19.43 -18.03
N TYR A 236 -25.52 20.53 -18.00
CA TYR A 236 -25.50 21.56 -19.05
C TYR A 236 -24.73 22.78 -18.58
N GLY A 237 -24.02 23.42 -19.50
CA GLY A 237 -23.29 24.66 -19.22
C GLY A 237 -23.06 25.47 -20.49
N LEU A 238 -23.00 26.80 -20.35
CA LEU A 238 -22.62 27.69 -21.44
C LEU A 238 -21.09 27.73 -21.57
N LYS A 239 -20.60 27.68 -22.80
CA LYS A 239 -19.17 27.82 -23.08
C LYS A 239 -18.71 29.25 -22.74
N SER A 240 -17.46 29.40 -22.31
CA SER A 240 -16.85 30.73 -22.12
C SER A 240 -16.93 31.56 -23.37
N GLY A 241 -17.39 32.81 -23.22
CA GLY A 241 -17.64 33.73 -24.35
C GLY A 241 -19.07 33.70 -24.91
N SER A 242 -19.98 32.91 -24.31
CA SER A 242 -21.41 32.99 -24.58
C SER A 242 -21.95 34.38 -24.17
N ASP A 243 -23.04 34.83 -24.84
CA ASP A 243 -23.70 36.11 -24.53
C ASP A 243 -24.11 36.17 -23.05
N ALA A 244 -23.80 37.32 -22.40
CA ALA A 244 -24.10 37.53 -20.98
C ALA A 244 -25.61 37.66 -20.70
N ALA A 245 -26.42 37.88 -21.70
CA ALA A 245 -27.87 37.92 -21.60
C ALA A 245 -28.50 36.51 -21.53
N VAL A 246 -27.71 35.43 -21.66
CA VAL A 246 -28.19 34.06 -21.70
C VAL A 246 -27.69 33.32 -20.44
N SER A 247 -28.56 32.56 -19.82
CA SER A 247 -28.22 31.61 -18.78
C SER A 247 -28.78 30.24 -19.10
N ILE A 248 -28.20 29.17 -18.49
CA ILE A 248 -28.68 27.80 -18.64
C ILE A 248 -28.82 27.13 -17.26
N ASP A 249 -29.89 26.42 -17.07
CA ASP A 249 -30.05 25.55 -15.89
C ASP A 249 -29.25 24.26 -16.12
N SER A 250 -28.33 23.99 -15.20
CA SER A 250 -27.37 22.90 -15.36
C SER A 250 -27.98 21.50 -15.27
N ALA A 251 -29.16 21.36 -14.66
CA ALA A 251 -29.81 20.07 -14.51
C ALA A 251 -30.84 19.80 -15.61
N THR A 252 -31.54 20.86 -16.07
CA THR A 252 -32.65 20.70 -17.00
C THR A 252 -32.32 21.08 -18.45
N GLY A 253 -31.21 21.80 -18.66
CA GLY A 253 -30.85 22.33 -19.99
C GLY A 253 -31.71 23.50 -20.46
N VAL A 254 -32.56 24.05 -19.59
CA VAL A 254 -33.39 25.20 -19.94
C VAL A 254 -32.54 26.45 -20.08
N VAL A 255 -32.65 27.11 -21.23
CA VAL A 255 -31.96 28.35 -21.54
C VAL A 255 -32.91 29.52 -21.35
N THR A 256 -32.48 30.49 -20.55
CA THR A 256 -33.26 31.69 -20.19
C THR A 256 -32.57 32.96 -20.66
N LEU A 257 -33.34 33.89 -21.20
CA LEU A 257 -32.88 35.26 -21.48
C LEU A 257 -33.02 36.14 -20.25
N ALA A 258 -32.09 37.10 -20.08
CA ALA A 258 -32.16 38.10 -19.01
C ALA A 258 -33.29 39.13 -19.22
N ALA A 259 -33.69 39.36 -20.49
CA ALA A 259 -34.75 40.24 -20.88
C ALA A 259 -35.37 39.81 -22.22
N SER A 260 -36.59 40.27 -22.51
CA SER A 260 -37.23 40.07 -23.81
C SER A 260 -36.41 40.75 -24.92
N PRO A 261 -36.16 40.05 -26.05
CA PRO A 261 -35.57 40.68 -27.19
C PRO A 261 -36.54 41.72 -27.79
N GLU A 262 -35.98 42.82 -28.32
CA GLU A 262 -36.70 43.90 -29.02
C GLU A 262 -36.49 43.79 -30.53
#